data_9a85f1f94d6b3f2fc684136bdcbc45f9
#
_entry.id   9a85f1f94d6b3f2fc684136bdcbc45f9
#
_cell.length_a   1.000
_cell.length_b   1.000
_cell.length_c   1.000
_cell.angle_alpha   90.00
_cell.angle_beta   90.00
_cell.angle_gamma   90.00
#
_symmetry.space_group_name_H-M   'P 1'
#
loop_
_entity.id
_entity.type
_entity.pdbx_description
1 polymer ?
#
loop_
_entity_poly.entity_id
_entity_poly.type
_entity_poly.pdbx_seq_one_letter_code
_entity_poly.pdbx_strand_id
1 'polypeptide(L)'
;ETRYAFEKAGAKVDAVHINILLANKKLLEDYQILALPGGFTYGDDISAGKILANQIKYNLEEDITTFIHEKKLILGICNGFQTLTKAGLLPAIDKQHQEATLTFNDSNKFEDRWVYLKICSNKSVFIKEENVPTIYLPIAHGEGKFVTKDETTLNKIMSNQQVVFKYINECGEEAGYPWNPGGSIQNIAGICDPTGQILGIMPHPERHVEPTQHPRWTRNGLKEFGDGFLIFRNAVDYVKSNL
;
A
#
# COMPACT_ATOMS: atom_id res chain seq x y z
N GLU A 1 -0.61 14.17 5.00
CA GLU A 1 -1.68 13.20 5.29
C GLU A 1 -1.11 11.94 5.95
N THR A 2 -0.16 11.20 5.32
CA THR A 2 0.45 9.97 5.88
C THR A 2 1.12 10.21 7.24
N ARG A 3 1.90 11.31 7.40
CA ARG A 3 2.47 11.71 8.68
C ARG A 3 1.38 11.85 9.76
N TYR A 4 0.34 12.60 9.46
CA TYR A 4 -0.78 12.81 10.39
C TYR A 4 -1.44 11.49 10.81
N ALA A 5 -1.64 10.57 9.87
CA ALA A 5 -2.26 9.28 10.12
C ALA A 5 -1.44 8.43 11.12
N PHE A 6 -0.12 8.39 10.96
CA PHE A 6 0.77 7.71 11.91
C PHE A 6 0.86 8.43 13.27
N GLU A 7 0.95 9.77 13.28
CA GLU A 7 0.94 10.55 14.54
C GLU A 7 -0.34 10.33 15.33
N LYS A 8 -1.50 10.29 14.64
CA LYS A 8 -2.81 9.97 15.24
C LYS A 8 -2.82 8.54 15.81
N ALA A 9 -2.13 7.59 15.21
CA ALA A 9 -1.97 6.24 15.73
C ALA A 9 -0.96 6.15 16.91
N GLY A 10 -0.29 7.26 17.24
CA GLY A 10 0.64 7.36 18.36
C GLY A 10 2.10 7.06 18.02
N ALA A 11 2.48 7.18 16.76
CA ALA A 11 3.88 7.11 16.32
C ALA A 11 4.55 8.49 16.37
N LYS A 12 5.88 8.51 16.55
CA LYS A 12 6.71 9.66 16.21
C LYS A 12 7.11 9.55 14.73
N VAL A 13 6.94 10.62 13.97
CA VAL A 13 7.13 10.58 12.51
C VAL A 13 8.14 11.63 12.05
N ASP A 14 9.15 11.18 11.34
CA ASP A 14 10.11 12.04 10.66
C ASP A 14 9.91 11.95 9.14
N ALA A 15 9.80 13.10 8.48
CA ALA A 15 9.75 13.19 7.02
C ALA A 15 11.18 13.31 6.49
N VAL A 16 11.72 12.21 5.97
CA VAL A 16 13.10 12.13 5.48
C VAL A 16 13.11 12.13 3.95
N HIS A 17 13.82 13.09 3.36
CA HIS A 17 14.01 13.11 1.90
C HIS A 17 14.93 11.96 1.49
N ILE A 18 14.62 11.31 0.35
CA ILE A 18 15.40 10.15 -0.13
C ILE A 18 16.91 10.44 -0.22
N ASN A 19 17.32 11.62 -0.65
CA ASN A 19 18.74 11.96 -0.75
C ASN A 19 19.45 12.00 0.62
N ILE A 20 18.74 12.36 1.69
CA ILE A 20 19.28 12.31 3.05
C ILE A 20 19.48 10.86 3.47
N LEU A 21 18.50 10.01 3.19
CA LEU A 21 18.60 8.58 3.46
C LEU A 21 19.74 7.93 2.68
N LEU A 22 19.90 8.26 1.39
CA LEU A 22 20.99 7.75 0.56
C LEU A 22 22.36 8.23 1.04
N ALA A 23 22.47 9.45 1.58
CA ALA A 23 23.70 9.97 2.16
C ALA A 23 24.04 9.36 3.51
N ASN A 24 23.05 8.94 4.28
CA ASN A 24 23.21 8.29 5.58
C ASN A 24 22.21 7.14 5.76
N LYS A 25 22.56 5.97 5.22
CA LYS A 25 21.73 4.78 5.23
C LYS A 25 21.45 4.25 6.65
N LYS A 26 22.36 4.50 7.60
CA LYS A 26 22.20 4.11 9.01
C LYS A 26 20.97 4.72 9.68
N LEU A 27 20.41 5.81 9.12
CA LEU A 27 19.13 6.34 9.61
C LEU A 27 18.02 5.29 9.65
N LEU A 28 18.04 4.27 8.78
CA LEU A 28 17.02 3.20 8.80
C LEU A 28 17.07 2.37 10.08
N GLU A 29 18.22 2.28 10.75
CA GLU A 29 18.37 1.53 12.00
C GLU A 29 17.48 2.12 13.13
N ASP A 30 17.26 3.43 13.13
CA ASP A 30 16.49 4.16 14.14
C ASP A 30 14.97 4.01 14.00
N TYR A 31 14.48 3.55 12.84
CA TYR A 31 13.05 3.49 12.53
C TYR A 31 12.53 2.05 12.54
N GLN A 32 11.25 1.89 12.89
CA GLN A 32 10.54 0.62 12.91
C GLN A 32 9.54 0.50 11.73
N ILE A 33 9.14 1.63 11.16
CA ILE A 33 8.21 1.67 10.02
C ILE A 33 8.78 2.61 8.94
N LEU A 34 8.93 2.09 7.73
CA LEU A 34 9.23 2.86 6.53
C LEU A 34 7.94 3.06 5.74
N ALA A 35 7.48 4.30 5.61
CA ALA A 35 6.32 4.63 4.78
C ALA A 35 6.74 5.34 3.50
N LEU A 36 6.34 4.78 2.35
CA LEU A 36 6.46 5.39 1.03
C LEU A 36 5.08 5.96 0.66
N PRO A 37 4.87 7.29 0.78
CA PRO A 37 3.57 7.90 0.57
C PRO A 37 3.17 7.93 -0.91
N GLY A 38 1.90 8.24 -1.15
CA GLY A 38 1.41 8.62 -2.47
C GLY A 38 2.00 9.95 -2.94
N GLY A 39 1.80 10.24 -4.22
CA GLY A 39 2.27 11.45 -4.89
C GLY A 39 2.79 11.16 -6.29
N PHE A 40 3.66 12.02 -6.78
CA PHE A 40 4.30 11.93 -8.10
C PHE A 40 5.81 12.05 -7.92
N THR A 41 6.43 11.04 -7.34
CA THR A 41 7.86 11.05 -7.03
C THR A 41 8.68 11.18 -8.30
N TYR A 42 9.58 12.17 -8.37
CA TYR A 42 10.34 12.54 -9.57
C TYR A 42 9.45 12.87 -10.78
N GLY A 43 8.24 13.41 -10.57
CA GLY A 43 7.32 13.80 -11.62
C GLY A 43 6.72 12.61 -12.41
N ASP A 44 6.90 11.38 -11.91
CA ASP A 44 6.58 10.13 -12.63
C ASP A 44 7.26 10.02 -14.02
N ASP A 45 8.38 10.69 -14.18
CA ASP A 45 9.22 10.58 -15.36
C ASP A 45 9.58 9.10 -15.63
N ILE A 46 9.52 8.67 -16.88
CA ILE A 46 9.67 7.29 -17.35
C ILE A 46 8.43 6.44 -17.04
N SER A 47 8.03 6.30 -15.76
CA SER A 47 6.78 5.70 -15.27
C SER A 47 6.68 5.89 -13.75
N ALA A 48 5.45 5.89 -13.23
CA ALA A 48 5.16 6.18 -11.84
C ALA A 48 5.99 5.33 -10.86
N GLY A 49 6.72 5.99 -9.96
CA GLY A 49 7.57 5.36 -8.94
C GLY A 49 8.87 4.71 -9.45
N LYS A 50 9.19 4.75 -10.76
CA LYS A 50 10.33 4.02 -11.33
C LYS A 50 11.69 4.51 -10.84
N ILE A 51 11.89 5.82 -10.80
CA ILE A 51 13.17 6.41 -10.38
C ILE A 51 13.43 6.10 -8.90
N LEU A 52 12.42 6.28 -8.04
CA LEU A 52 12.54 5.95 -6.62
C LEU A 52 12.79 4.44 -6.40
N ALA A 53 12.11 3.57 -7.17
CA ALA A 53 12.33 2.13 -7.12
C ALA A 53 13.79 1.77 -7.45
N ASN A 54 14.38 2.41 -8.45
CA ASN A 54 15.78 2.21 -8.80
C ASN A 54 16.72 2.69 -7.67
N GLN A 55 16.42 3.84 -7.04
CA GLN A 55 17.20 4.32 -5.89
C GLN A 55 17.16 3.31 -4.73
N ILE A 56 16.00 2.79 -4.41
CA ILE A 56 15.85 1.76 -3.36
C ILE A 56 16.60 0.49 -3.75
N LYS A 57 16.36 -0.03 -4.95
CA LYS A 57 16.92 -1.30 -5.40
C LYS A 57 18.45 -1.29 -5.47
N TYR A 58 19.06 -0.24 -6.01
CA TYR A 58 20.50 -0.23 -6.27
C TYR A 58 21.32 0.40 -5.14
N ASN A 59 20.71 1.18 -4.28
CA ASN A 59 21.46 1.88 -3.23
C ASN A 59 21.09 1.45 -1.81
N LEU A 60 19.91 0.86 -1.57
CA LEU A 60 19.39 0.53 -0.24
C LEU A 60 19.02 -0.95 -0.09
N GLU A 61 19.38 -1.82 -1.04
CA GLU A 61 18.96 -3.23 -1.05
C GLU A 61 19.34 -3.97 0.23
N GLU A 62 20.60 -3.84 0.67
CA GLU A 62 21.11 -4.48 1.89
C GLU A 62 20.44 -3.90 3.14
N ASP A 63 20.29 -2.57 3.20
CA ASP A 63 19.68 -1.89 4.34
C ASP A 63 18.19 -2.25 4.47
N ILE A 64 17.44 -2.30 3.37
CA ILE A 64 16.04 -2.74 3.33
C ILE A 64 15.92 -4.22 3.67
N THR A 65 16.83 -5.05 3.21
CA THR A 65 16.85 -6.48 3.56
C THR A 65 17.05 -6.66 5.06
N THR A 66 17.99 -5.95 5.66
CA THR A 66 18.23 -5.94 7.11
C THR A 66 16.98 -5.45 7.85
N PHE A 67 16.38 -4.35 7.40
CA PHE A 67 15.16 -3.78 7.97
C PHE A 67 14.00 -4.80 8.04
N ILE A 68 13.82 -5.58 6.97
CA ILE A 68 12.81 -6.64 6.91
C ILE A 68 13.18 -7.81 7.86
N HIS A 69 14.45 -8.22 7.89
CA HIS A 69 14.92 -9.27 8.79
C HIS A 69 14.73 -8.92 10.26
N GLU A 70 14.84 -7.65 10.62
CA GLU A 70 14.56 -7.12 11.96
C GLU A 70 13.06 -7.02 12.27
N LYS A 71 12.20 -7.55 11.41
CA LYS A 71 10.72 -7.53 11.55
C LYS A 71 10.10 -6.14 11.54
N LYS A 72 10.80 -5.17 10.99
CA LYS A 72 10.33 -3.82 10.77
C LYS A 72 9.36 -3.77 9.58
N LEU A 73 8.52 -2.74 9.50
CA LEU A 73 7.39 -2.68 8.58
C LEU A 73 7.63 -1.72 7.43
N ILE A 74 7.11 -2.06 6.25
CA ILE A 74 7.13 -1.17 5.09
C ILE A 74 5.70 -1.00 4.56
N LEU A 75 5.27 0.25 4.40
CA LEU A 75 3.98 0.62 3.82
C LEU A 75 4.17 1.44 2.56
N GLY A 76 3.64 0.99 1.42
CA GLY A 76 3.59 1.74 0.17
C GLY A 76 2.16 2.10 -0.21
N ILE A 77 1.86 3.40 -0.32
CA ILE A 77 0.55 3.92 -0.70
C ILE A 77 0.62 4.53 -2.09
N CYS A 78 -0.24 4.13 -3.02
CA CYS A 78 -0.34 4.66 -4.38
C CYS A 78 1.04 4.67 -5.08
N ASN A 79 1.71 5.81 -5.24
CA ASN A 79 3.07 5.91 -5.79
C ASN A 79 4.09 5.08 -4.99
N GLY A 80 3.91 4.95 -3.68
CA GLY A 80 4.72 4.05 -2.84
C GLY A 80 4.52 2.58 -3.21
N PHE A 81 3.29 2.14 -3.51
CA PHE A 81 3.03 0.78 -3.97
C PHE A 81 3.65 0.52 -5.35
N GLN A 82 3.53 1.47 -6.28
CA GLN A 82 4.22 1.43 -7.58
C GLN A 82 5.73 1.28 -7.42
N THR A 83 6.30 2.00 -6.45
CA THR A 83 7.72 1.91 -6.10
C THR A 83 8.10 0.53 -5.57
N LEU A 84 7.34 -0.02 -4.61
CA LEU A 84 7.62 -1.33 -4.02
C LEU A 84 7.57 -2.46 -5.06
N THR A 85 6.59 -2.43 -5.96
CA THR A 85 6.50 -3.44 -7.04
C THR A 85 7.66 -3.33 -8.03
N LYS A 86 8.02 -2.12 -8.43
CA LYS A 86 9.13 -1.88 -9.38
C LYS A 86 10.51 -2.12 -8.76
N ALA A 87 10.63 -2.02 -7.44
CA ALA A 87 11.84 -2.39 -6.71
C ALA A 87 11.98 -3.92 -6.49
N GLY A 88 10.91 -4.71 -6.75
CA GLY A 88 10.88 -6.15 -6.50
C GLY A 88 10.60 -6.52 -5.05
N LEU A 89 10.24 -5.56 -4.20
CA LEU A 89 9.86 -5.78 -2.79
C LEU A 89 8.44 -6.33 -2.65
N LEU A 90 7.63 -6.22 -3.69
CA LEU A 90 6.31 -6.82 -3.82
C LEU A 90 6.16 -7.42 -5.23
N PRO A 91 5.57 -8.61 -5.36
CA PRO A 91 5.08 -9.53 -4.33
C PRO A 91 6.16 -10.33 -3.60
N ALA A 92 7.44 -10.19 -3.97
CA ALA A 92 8.62 -10.82 -3.38
C ALA A 92 8.58 -12.37 -3.39
N ILE A 93 8.03 -12.98 -4.44
CA ILE A 93 8.02 -14.44 -4.63
C ILE A 93 9.39 -14.92 -5.08
N ASP A 94 9.98 -14.21 -6.04
CA ASP A 94 11.38 -14.34 -6.45
C ASP A 94 12.09 -13.01 -6.15
N LYS A 95 12.88 -12.99 -5.09
CA LYS A 95 13.53 -11.77 -4.55
C LYS A 95 14.49 -11.07 -5.52
N GLN A 96 14.79 -11.68 -6.68
CA GLN A 96 15.75 -11.14 -7.64
C GLN A 96 15.08 -10.36 -8.79
N HIS A 97 13.76 -10.50 -8.98
CA HIS A 97 13.08 -10.01 -10.17
C HIS A 97 11.83 -9.19 -9.85
N GLN A 98 11.55 -8.24 -10.72
CA GLN A 98 10.25 -7.57 -10.73
C GLN A 98 9.20 -8.53 -11.32
N GLU A 99 8.23 -8.95 -10.52
CA GLU A 99 7.24 -9.96 -10.90
C GLU A 99 5.84 -9.37 -11.12
N ALA A 100 5.64 -8.13 -10.67
CA ALA A 100 4.41 -7.39 -10.84
C ALA A 100 4.69 -5.92 -11.08
N THR A 101 3.68 -5.19 -11.55
CA THR A 101 3.74 -3.72 -11.69
C THR A 101 2.36 -3.12 -11.59
N LEU A 102 2.33 -1.80 -11.45
CA LEU A 102 1.15 -0.98 -11.69
C LEU A 102 1.37 -0.18 -12.97
N THR A 103 0.39 -0.22 -13.87
CA THR A 103 0.43 0.40 -15.17
C THR A 103 -0.81 1.27 -15.40
N PHE A 104 -0.94 1.87 -16.60
CA PHE A 104 -2.03 2.75 -16.95
C PHE A 104 -3.39 2.12 -16.72
N ASN A 105 -4.32 2.91 -16.18
CA ASN A 105 -5.73 2.53 -16.07
C ASN A 105 -6.29 2.17 -17.45
N ASP A 106 -7.20 1.21 -17.53
CA ASP A 106 -7.84 0.82 -18.78
C ASP A 106 -8.62 1.98 -19.44
N SER A 107 -9.08 2.94 -18.63
CA SER A 107 -9.72 4.16 -19.10
C SER A 107 -8.79 5.15 -19.79
N ASN A 108 -7.47 4.96 -19.68
CA ASN A 108 -6.43 5.94 -20.05
C ASN A 108 -6.66 7.34 -19.43
N LYS A 109 -7.34 7.40 -18.29
CA LYS A 109 -7.64 8.64 -17.56
C LYS A 109 -7.13 8.55 -16.13
N PHE A 110 -6.89 9.71 -15.55
CA PHE A 110 -6.71 9.83 -14.10
C PHE A 110 -8.08 9.55 -13.43
N GLU A 111 -8.09 8.57 -12.53
CA GLU A 111 -9.28 8.19 -11.77
C GLU A 111 -9.16 8.76 -10.35
N ASP A 112 -10.15 9.57 -9.97
CA ASP A 112 -10.29 10.16 -8.64
C ASP A 112 -11.72 9.91 -8.15
N ARG A 113 -11.84 8.95 -7.25
CA ARG A 113 -13.13 8.52 -6.69
C ARG A 113 -12.97 7.73 -5.41
N TRP A 114 -14.06 7.50 -4.73
CA TRP A 114 -14.14 6.58 -3.59
C TRP A 114 -14.48 5.17 -4.07
N VAL A 115 -13.82 4.18 -3.47
CA VAL A 115 -13.98 2.75 -3.83
C VAL A 115 -14.22 1.92 -2.59
N TYR A 116 -15.01 0.86 -2.76
CA TYR A 116 -15.18 -0.17 -1.74
C TYR A 116 -14.11 -1.23 -1.89
N LEU A 117 -13.56 -1.67 -0.76
CA LEU A 117 -12.53 -2.70 -0.70
C LEU A 117 -12.96 -3.80 0.25
N LYS A 118 -12.83 -5.04 -0.21
CA LYS A 118 -12.92 -6.23 0.63
C LYS A 118 -11.53 -6.55 1.18
N ILE A 119 -11.45 -6.85 2.48
CA ILE A 119 -10.27 -7.46 3.09
C ILE A 119 -10.31 -8.96 2.80
N CYS A 120 -9.30 -9.48 2.11
CA CYS A 120 -9.26 -10.86 1.62
C CYS A 120 -8.33 -11.75 2.46
N SER A 121 -7.41 -11.15 3.19
CA SER A 121 -6.40 -11.86 3.97
C SER A 121 -5.95 -11.01 5.17
N ASN A 122 -5.78 -11.65 6.30
CA ASN A 122 -5.17 -11.12 7.51
C ASN A 122 -3.68 -11.51 7.65
N LYS A 123 -3.07 -11.98 6.57
CA LYS A 123 -1.64 -12.30 6.54
C LYS A 123 -0.77 -11.08 6.85
N SER A 124 -1.18 -9.92 6.34
CA SER A 124 -0.47 -8.67 6.58
C SER A 124 -0.66 -8.19 8.02
N VAL A 125 0.44 -7.83 8.69
CA VAL A 125 0.42 -7.28 10.05
C VAL A 125 -0.34 -5.96 10.16
N PHE A 126 -0.57 -5.29 9.05
CA PHE A 126 -1.40 -4.09 8.94
C PHE A 126 -2.90 -4.36 9.06
N ILE A 127 -3.32 -5.65 8.99
CA ILE A 127 -4.72 -6.08 9.08
C ILE A 127 -4.83 -7.16 10.14
N LYS A 128 -5.33 -6.79 11.30
CA LYS A 128 -5.55 -7.71 12.45
C LYS A 128 -7.02 -8.11 12.61
N GLU A 129 -7.92 -7.26 12.15
CA GLU A 129 -9.35 -7.47 12.34
C GLU A 129 -9.89 -8.47 11.34
N GLU A 130 -10.35 -9.63 11.84
CA GLU A 130 -11.02 -10.67 11.03
C GLU A 130 -12.43 -10.26 10.57
N ASN A 131 -13.02 -9.22 11.18
CA ASN A 131 -14.43 -8.87 11.06
C ASN A 131 -14.73 -7.51 10.44
N VAL A 132 -13.76 -6.86 9.76
CA VAL A 132 -14.04 -5.65 8.98
C VAL A 132 -14.35 -6.08 7.54
N PRO A 133 -15.63 -6.23 7.17
CA PRO A 133 -15.97 -6.84 5.88
C PRO A 133 -15.61 -5.94 4.70
N THR A 134 -15.67 -4.64 4.89
CA THR A 134 -15.52 -3.66 3.80
C THR A 134 -14.98 -2.34 4.35
N ILE A 135 -14.02 -1.75 3.65
CA ILE A 135 -13.53 -0.40 3.90
C ILE A 135 -13.79 0.47 2.67
N TYR A 136 -13.96 1.79 2.88
CA TYR A 136 -14.29 2.75 1.83
C TYR A 136 -13.21 3.83 1.80
N LEU A 137 -12.41 3.85 0.73
CA LEU A 137 -11.23 4.71 0.61
C LEU A 137 -11.23 5.48 -0.72
N PRO A 138 -10.63 6.68 -0.78
CA PRO A 138 -10.40 7.37 -2.04
C PRO A 138 -9.23 6.80 -2.81
N ILE A 139 -9.29 6.90 -4.13
CA ILE A 139 -8.19 6.70 -5.07
C ILE A 139 -7.88 7.99 -5.81
N ALA A 140 -6.64 8.14 -6.29
CA ALA A 140 -6.23 9.25 -7.14
C ALA A 140 -5.01 8.81 -7.98
N HIS A 141 -5.24 8.20 -9.16
CA HIS A 141 -4.16 7.61 -9.95
C HIS A 141 -4.45 7.53 -11.45
N GLY A 142 -3.41 7.67 -12.27
CA GLY A 142 -3.42 7.36 -13.70
C GLY A 142 -2.85 5.96 -14.00
N GLU A 143 -1.95 5.46 -13.12
CA GLU A 143 -1.32 4.15 -13.21
C GLU A 143 -1.68 3.30 -11.98
N GLY A 144 -2.92 2.83 -11.91
CA GLY A 144 -3.43 2.03 -10.79
C GLY A 144 -3.74 0.58 -11.13
N LYS A 145 -3.55 0.17 -12.39
CA LYS A 145 -3.83 -1.17 -12.87
C LYS A 145 -2.73 -2.15 -12.42
N PHE A 146 -3.04 -2.98 -11.44
CA PHE A 146 -2.14 -4.05 -11.00
C PHE A 146 -2.12 -5.20 -12.03
N VAL A 147 -0.91 -5.59 -12.44
CA VAL A 147 -0.67 -6.71 -13.35
C VAL A 147 0.51 -7.54 -12.86
N THR A 148 0.47 -8.85 -13.11
CA THR A 148 1.56 -9.77 -12.84
C THR A 148 2.33 -10.09 -14.13
N LYS A 149 3.57 -10.52 -13.99
CA LYS A 149 4.43 -10.96 -15.08
C LYS A 149 3.78 -12.10 -15.90
N ASP A 150 3.15 -13.03 -15.21
CA ASP A 150 2.51 -14.20 -15.80
C ASP A 150 1.43 -14.76 -14.83
N GLU A 151 0.66 -15.74 -15.32
CA GLU A 151 -0.36 -16.44 -14.55
C GLU A 151 0.22 -17.26 -13.39
N THR A 152 1.42 -17.80 -13.55
CA THR A 152 2.09 -18.55 -12.48
C THR A 152 2.37 -17.65 -11.27
N THR A 153 2.82 -16.44 -11.52
CA THR A 153 3.02 -15.41 -10.48
C THR A 153 1.70 -15.05 -9.79
N LEU A 154 0.63 -14.85 -10.57
CA LEU A 154 -0.70 -14.57 -10.01
C LEU A 154 -1.17 -15.71 -9.10
N ASN A 155 -1.07 -16.95 -9.56
CA ASN A 155 -1.47 -18.12 -8.79
C ASN A 155 -0.67 -18.27 -7.49
N LYS A 156 0.64 -17.95 -7.51
CA LYS A 156 1.47 -17.93 -6.28
C LYS A 156 1.02 -16.84 -5.30
N ILE A 157 0.75 -15.62 -5.78
CA ILE A 157 0.23 -14.53 -4.93
C ILE A 157 -1.08 -14.94 -4.26
N MET A 158 -1.98 -15.57 -5.01
CA MET A 158 -3.28 -16.05 -4.50
C MET A 158 -3.10 -17.19 -3.49
N SER A 159 -2.33 -18.23 -3.83
CA SER A 159 -2.11 -19.40 -2.96
C SER A 159 -1.35 -19.05 -1.67
N ASN A 160 -0.46 -18.07 -1.73
CA ASN A 160 0.26 -17.56 -0.58
C ASN A 160 -0.58 -16.61 0.29
N GLN A 161 -1.83 -16.33 -0.07
CA GLN A 161 -2.71 -15.38 0.63
C GLN A 161 -2.12 -13.95 0.70
N GLN A 162 -1.36 -13.53 -0.31
CA GLN A 162 -0.74 -12.21 -0.35
C GLN A 162 -1.69 -11.11 -0.83
N VAL A 163 -2.85 -11.46 -1.40
CA VAL A 163 -3.89 -10.49 -1.75
C VAL A 163 -4.58 -10.03 -0.47
N VAL A 164 -4.34 -8.78 -0.09
CA VAL A 164 -4.91 -8.17 1.13
C VAL A 164 -6.21 -7.46 0.84
N PHE A 165 -6.27 -6.72 -0.26
CA PHE A 165 -7.44 -5.94 -0.64
C PHE A 165 -7.88 -6.22 -2.07
N LYS A 166 -9.19 -6.33 -2.27
CA LYS A 166 -9.82 -6.36 -3.60
C LYS A 166 -10.85 -5.25 -3.74
N TYR A 167 -10.94 -4.68 -4.94
CA TYR A 167 -12.05 -3.81 -5.33
C TYR A 167 -13.35 -4.59 -5.40
N ILE A 168 -14.41 -4.02 -4.85
CA ILE A 168 -15.77 -4.58 -4.88
C ILE A 168 -16.79 -3.47 -5.17
N ASN A 169 -18.00 -3.86 -5.57
CA ASN A 169 -19.13 -2.95 -5.64
C ASN A 169 -19.75 -2.68 -4.25
N GLU A 170 -20.73 -1.82 -4.19
CA GLU A 170 -21.44 -1.48 -2.95
C GLU A 170 -22.24 -2.63 -2.35
N CYS A 171 -22.52 -3.70 -3.12
CA CYS A 171 -23.16 -4.93 -2.65
C CYS A 171 -22.14 -5.96 -2.09
N GLY A 172 -20.83 -5.68 -2.16
CA GLY A 172 -19.78 -6.57 -1.68
C GLY A 172 -19.29 -7.58 -2.72
N GLU A 173 -19.66 -7.43 -3.98
CA GLU A 173 -19.31 -8.33 -5.08
C GLU A 173 -18.15 -7.81 -5.90
N GLU A 174 -17.33 -8.70 -6.44
CA GLU A 174 -16.30 -8.34 -7.40
C GLU A 174 -16.95 -7.87 -8.73
N ALA A 175 -16.57 -6.70 -9.20
CA ALA A 175 -17.14 -6.10 -10.39
C ALA A 175 -16.07 -5.33 -11.19
N GLY A 176 -16.34 -5.13 -12.49
CA GLY A 176 -15.49 -4.32 -13.36
C GLY A 176 -15.63 -2.82 -13.11
N TYR A 177 -15.27 -2.02 -14.11
CA TYR A 177 -15.47 -0.57 -14.06
C TYR A 177 -16.95 -0.22 -13.81
N PRO A 178 -17.28 0.78 -12.95
CA PRO A 178 -16.38 1.74 -12.32
C PRO A 178 -15.80 1.29 -10.95
N TRP A 179 -16.13 0.11 -10.43
CA TRP A 179 -15.73 -0.32 -9.08
C TRP A 179 -14.27 -0.81 -9.02
N ASN A 180 -13.78 -1.44 -10.11
CA ASN A 180 -12.35 -1.67 -10.36
C ASN A 180 -11.84 -0.60 -11.34
N PRO A 181 -11.45 0.59 -10.85
CA PRO A 181 -11.28 1.77 -11.70
C PRO A 181 -10.06 1.68 -12.61
N GLY A 182 -9.03 0.96 -12.20
CA GLY A 182 -7.82 0.76 -12.99
C GLY A 182 -7.89 -0.42 -13.95
N GLY A 183 -8.82 -1.37 -13.75
CA GLY A 183 -8.84 -2.65 -14.47
C GLY A 183 -7.81 -3.65 -13.93
N SER A 184 -7.49 -3.59 -12.64
CA SER A 184 -6.56 -4.51 -11.98
C SER A 184 -6.97 -5.97 -12.12
N ILE A 185 -6.01 -6.85 -12.39
CA ILE A 185 -6.25 -8.28 -12.49
C ILE A 185 -6.87 -8.82 -11.19
N GLN A 186 -7.88 -9.68 -11.28
CA GLN A 186 -8.59 -10.26 -10.12
C GLN A 186 -9.08 -9.20 -9.12
N ASN A 187 -9.34 -7.97 -9.57
CA ASN A 187 -9.75 -6.83 -8.75
C ASN A 187 -8.76 -6.48 -7.61
N ILE A 188 -7.49 -6.84 -7.73
CA ILE A 188 -6.48 -6.61 -6.71
C ILE A 188 -6.26 -5.11 -6.52
N ALA A 189 -6.46 -4.63 -5.29
CA ALA A 189 -6.25 -3.25 -4.87
C ALA A 189 -5.01 -3.08 -3.97
N GLY A 190 -4.55 -4.17 -3.34
CA GLY A 190 -3.38 -4.19 -2.48
C GLY A 190 -2.91 -5.60 -2.14
N ILE A 191 -1.60 -5.73 -1.99
CA ILE A 191 -0.93 -7.01 -1.69
C ILE A 191 0.11 -6.82 -0.58
N CYS A 192 0.46 -7.92 0.09
CA CYS A 192 1.62 -7.96 0.99
C CYS A 192 2.71 -8.90 0.45
N ASP A 193 3.90 -8.82 1.06
CA ASP A 193 4.97 -9.79 0.88
C ASP A 193 4.65 -11.13 1.58
N PRO A 194 5.44 -12.21 1.38
CA PRO A 194 5.21 -13.49 2.03
C PRO A 194 5.24 -13.47 3.56
N THR A 195 5.91 -12.49 4.18
CA THR A 195 5.98 -12.33 5.64
C THR A 195 4.82 -11.51 6.22
N GLY A 196 4.14 -10.73 5.39
CA GLY A 196 3.09 -9.79 5.80
C GLY A 196 3.61 -8.45 6.34
N GLN A 197 4.93 -8.22 6.33
CA GLN A 197 5.57 -7.01 6.86
C GLN A 197 5.59 -5.84 5.86
N ILE A 198 5.48 -6.13 4.57
CA ILE A 198 5.42 -5.13 3.52
C ILE A 198 4.00 -5.11 2.96
N LEU A 199 3.35 -3.96 2.99
CA LEU A 199 2.02 -3.75 2.40
C LEU A 199 2.09 -2.69 1.31
N GLY A 200 1.55 -3.01 0.14
CA GLY A 200 1.28 -2.06 -0.94
C GLY A 200 -0.21 -1.93 -1.20
N ILE A 201 -0.71 -0.72 -1.27
CA ILE A 201 -2.13 -0.42 -1.51
C ILE A 201 -2.28 0.77 -2.48
N MET A 202 -3.16 0.66 -3.49
CA MET A 202 -3.44 1.77 -4.43
C MET A 202 -4.37 2.84 -3.86
N PRO A 203 -5.48 2.51 -3.20
CA PRO A 203 -6.28 3.50 -2.48
C PRO A 203 -5.48 4.19 -1.36
N HIS A 204 -5.97 5.34 -0.93
CA HIS A 204 -5.33 6.22 0.05
C HIS A 204 -5.96 6.10 1.44
N PRO A 205 -5.48 5.20 2.33
CA PRO A 205 -6.01 5.07 3.68
C PRO A 205 -5.77 6.33 4.54
N GLU A 206 -4.69 7.08 4.27
CA GLU A 206 -4.34 8.32 4.96
C GLU A 206 -5.34 9.46 4.71
N ARG A 207 -6.20 9.31 3.70
CA ARG A 207 -7.25 10.27 3.36
C ARG A 207 -8.62 9.91 3.95
N HIS A 208 -8.70 8.84 4.73
CA HIS A 208 -9.88 8.46 5.48
C HIS A 208 -9.48 7.92 6.87
N VAL A 209 -8.85 8.77 7.68
CA VAL A 209 -8.51 8.50 9.10
C VAL A 209 -9.48 9.18 10.05
N GLU A 210 -10.09 10.30 9.61
CA GLU A 210 -11.16 10.98 10.34
C GLU A 210 -12.53 10.58 9.80
N PRO A 211 -13.53 10.36 10.65
CA PRO A 211 -14.87 9.97 10.21
C PRO A 211 -15.54 11.04 9.32
N THR A 212 -15.17 12.32 9.52
CA THR A 212 -15.69 13.46 8.73
C THR A 212 -15.10 13.55 7.33
N GLN A 213 -14.04 12.79 7.01
CA GLN A 213 -13.50 12.70 5.66
C GLN A 213 -14.37 11.85 4.72
N HIS A 214 -15.27 11.01 5.28
CA HIS A 214 -16.21 10.24 4.48
C HIS A 214 -17.18 11.18 3.71
N PRO A 215 -17.35 11.05 2.37
CA PRO A 215 -18.14 12.01 1.58
C PRO A 215 -19.63 12.06 1.94
N ARG A 216 -20.14 11.06 2.64
CA ARG A 216 -21.55 10.95 3.06
C ARG A 216 -21.70 10.82 4.59
N TRP A 217 -20.74 11.33 5.37
CA TRP A 217 -20.77 11.17 6.83
C TRP A 217 -22.03 11.74 7.48
N THR A 218 -22.61 12.81 6.93
CA THR A 218 -23.86 13.40 7.43
C THR A 218 -25.08 12.47 7.27
N ARG A 219 -25.05 11.54 6.30
CA ARG A 219 -26.11 10.55 6.08
C ARG A 219 -25.87 9.25 6.82
N ASN A 220 -24.62 8.81 6.86
CA ASN A 220 -24.24 7.51 7.41
C ASN A 220 -23.97 7.56 8.92
N GLY A 221 -23.96 8.77 9.51
CA GLY A 221 -23.53 8.98 10.87
C GLY A 221 -22.01 8.95 11.02
N LEU A 222 -21.52 9.44 12.16
CA LEU A 222 -20.10 9.42 12.47
C LEU A 222 -19.71 8.06 13.05
N LYS A 223 -18.67 7.45 12.49
CA LYS A 223 -17.93 6.36 13.11
C LYS A 223 -16.93 6.93 14.12
N GLU A 224 -16.28 6.09 14.90
CA GLU A 224 -15.21 6.50 15.80
C GLU A 224 -13.97 7.00 15.01
N PHE A 225 -13.62 6.29 13.93
CA PHE A 225 -12.52 6.61 13.03
C PHE A 225 -12.94 6.42 11.57
N GLY A 226 -12.20 7.03 10.65
CA GLY A 226 -12.26 6.68 9.22
C GLY A 226 -11.71 5.28 8.95
N ASP A 227 -12.20 4.64 7.91
CA ASP A 227 -11.90 3.22 7.61
C ASP A 227 -10.42 2.95 7.35
N GLY A 228 -9.65 3.94 6.88
CA GLY A 228 -8.21 3.80 6.64
C GLY A 228 -7.36 3.80 7.91
N PHE A 229 -7.90 4.30 9.03
CA PHE A 229 -7.13 4.43 10.28
C PHE A 229 -6.63 3.10 10.83
N LEU A 230 -7.39 2.01 10.60
CA LEU A 230 -7.03 0.67 11.06
C LEU A 230 -5.61 0.24 10.61
N ILE A 231 -5.21 0.61 9.38
CA ILE A 231 -3.90 0.24 8.81
C ILE A 231 -2.77 0.85 9.62
N PHE A 232 -2.89 2.12 9.97
CA PHE A 232 -1.88 2.86 10.74
C PHE A 232 -1.83 2.42 12.20
N ARG A 233 -3.01 2.22 12.82
CA ARG A 233 -3.14 1.73 14.19
C ARG A 233 -2.51 0.35 14.34
N ASN A 234 -2.85 -0.59 13.46
CA ASN A 234 -2.32 -1.95 13.51
C ASN A 234 -0.79 -2.00 13.34
N ALA A 235 -0.24 -1.17 12.45
CA ALA A 235 1.21 -1.05 12.28
C ALA A 235 1.90 -0.55 13.56
N VAL A 236 1.37 0.49 14.19
CA VAL A 236 1.91 1.04 15.44
C VAL A 236 1.76 0.06 16.60
N ASP A 237 0.62 -0.62 16.70
CA ASP A 237 0.39 -1.64 17.74
C ASP A 237 1.28 -2.86 17.55
N TYR A 238 1.57 -3.25 16.31
CA TYR A 238 2.55 -4.30 16.02
C TYR A 238 3.93 -3.92 16.54
N VAL A 239 4.41 -2.72 16.22
CA VAL A 239 5.72 -2.22 16.68
C VAL A 239 5.80 -2.19 18.19
N LYS A 240 4.80 -1.62 18.87
CA LYS A 240 4.75 -1.57 20.35
C LYS A 240 4.79 -2.95 21.01
N SER A 241 4.31 -3.98 20.31
CA SER A 241 4.20 -5.32 20.87
C SER A 241 5.38 -6.23 20.54
N ASN A 242 6.19 -5.92 19.51
CA ASN A 242 7.18 -6.85 18.95
C ASN A 242 8.58 -6.24 18.76
N LEU A 243 8.72 -4.93 18.80
CA LEU A 243 9.99 -4.20 18.64
C LEU A 243 10.21 -3.20 19.78
#